data_c1853511be943abbdf89397bcf9ddae9
#
_entry.id   c1853511be943abbdf89397bcf9ddae9
#
_cell.length_a   1.000
_cell.length_b   1.000
_cell.length_c   1.000
_cell.angle_alpha   90.00
_cell.angle_beta   90.00
_cell.angle_gamma   90.00
#
_symmetry.space_group_name_H-M   'P 1'
#
loop_
_entity.id
_entity.type
_entity.pdbx_description
1 polymer ?
#
loop_
_entity_poly.entity_id
_entity_poly.type
_entity_poly.pdbx_seq_one_letter_code
_entity_poly.pdbx_strand_id
1 'polypeptide(L)'
;IGGDASSREGWRIAVSMLYGQMKDRAAAMTMIEKLNLCSAQDAKVQMAMADRKINAVMSTSAGRLFDGVSAVLGIRKASTFEGEASMALEFAAEAYEKKHQSAVDLQNVMDEMRKQFPLAACIDNKESESTEINKPEQVKAVLNTGALVKTIAEARLAGADTEKLA
;
A
#
# COMPACT_ATOMS: atom_id res chain seq x y z
N ILE A 1 -8.37 -9.38 1.14
CA ILE A 1 -8.71 -10.57 0.35
C ILE A 1 -7.67 -11.64 0.59
N GLY A 2 -8.11 -12.88 0.74
CA GLY A 2 -7.29 -14.05 1.04
C GLY A 2 -7.23 -15.05 -0.11
N GLY A 3 -6.71 -16.25 0.18
CA GLY A 3 -6.54 -17.36 -0.76
C GLY A 3 -5.21 -17.30 -1.54
N ASP A 4 -4.83 -18.44 -2.14
CA ASP A 4 -3.55 -18.61 -2.84
C ASP A 4 -3.33 -17.59 -3.98
N ALA A 5 -4.39 -17.21 -4.70
CA ALA A 5 -4.28 -16.20 -5.74
C ALA A 5 -3.82 -14.85 -5.19
N SER A 6 -4.27 -14.46 -4.00
CA SER A 6 -3.88 -13.19 -3.37
C SER A 6 -2.43 -13.18 -2.87
N SER A 7 -1.84 -14.35 -2.62
CA SER A 7 -0.42 -14.45 -2.24
C SER A 7 0.51 -14.30 -3.44
N ARG A 8 0.01 -14.56 -4.65
CA ARG A 8 0.79 -14.47 -5.89
C ARG A 8 0.48 -13.21 -6.70
N GLU A 9 -0.77 -12.72 -6.64
CA GLU A 9 -1.27 -11.63 -7.45
C GLU A 9 -1.43 -10.36 -6.61
N GLY A 10 -0.33 -9.63 -6.38
CA GLY A 10 -0.26 -8.41 -5.56
C GLY A 10 -1.26 -7.33 -5.99
N TRP A 11 -1.66 -7.31 -7.26
CA TRP A 11 -2.68 -6.41 -7.74
C TRP A 11 -4.04 -6.58 -7.02
N ARG A 12 -4.38 -7.80 -6.56
CA ARG A 12 -5.62 -8.06 -5.79
C ARG A 12 -5.58 -7.36 -4.44
N ILE A 13 -4.42 -7.37 -3.81
CA ILE A 13 -4.19 -6.67 -2.54
C ILE A 13 -4.30 -5.16 -2.77
N ALA A 14 -3.62 -4.64 -3.81
CA ALA A 14 -3.67 -3.22 -4.18
C ALA A 14 -5.12 -2.73 -4.42
N VAL A 15 -5.89 -3.45 -5.22
CA VAL A 15 -7.32 -3.15 -5.48
C VAL A 15 -8.12 -3.13 -4.17
N SER A 16 -7.91 -4.11 -3.30
CA SER A 16 -8.63 -4.21 -2.02
C SER A 16 -8.31 -3.06 -1.07
N MET A 17 -7.02 -2.67 -0.99
CA MET A 17 -6.58 -1.55 -0.15
C MET A 17 -7.11 -0.22 -0.67
N LEU A 18 -6.99 0.05 -1.97
CA LEU A 18 -7.49 1.27 -2.59
C LEU A 18 -9.01 1.39 -2.44
N TYR A 19 -9.75 0.33 -2.76
CA TYR A 19 -11.20 0.34 -2.65
C TYR A 19 -11.67 0.49 -1.21
N GLY A 20 -11.07 -0.24 -0.28
CA GLY A 20 -11.39 -0.13 1.15
C GLY A 20 -11.14 1.26 1.72
N GLN A 21 -10.07 1.93 1.28
CA GLN A 21 -9.73 3.28 1.71
C GLN A 21 -10.63 4.35 1.08
N MET A 22 -10.90 4.25 -0.22
CA MET A 22 -11.67 5.27 -0.94
C MET A 22 -13.16 5.19 -0.66
N LYS A 23 -13.69 3.99 -0.40
CA LYS A 23 -15.14 3.71 -0.18
C LYS A 23 -16.06 4.20 -1.30
N ASP A 24 -15.48 4.60 -2.42
CA ASP A 24 -16.15 5.03 -3.64
C ASP A 24 -15.71 4.13 -4.79
N ARG A 25 -16.66 3.37 -5.34
CA ARG A 25 -16.41 2.40 -6.41
C ARG A 25 -15.95 3.07 -7.70
N ALA A 26 -16.54 4.21 -8.07
CA ALA A 26 -16.20 4.88 -9.32
C ALA A 26 -14.80 5.50 -9.25
N ALA A 27 -14.48 6.17 -8.13
CA ALA A 27 -13.16 6.73 -7.90
C ALA A 27 -12.08 5.63 -7.84
N ALA A 28 -12.36 4.51 -7.17
CA ALA A 28 -11.45 3.37 -7.11
C ALA A 28 -11.23 2.77 -8.50
N MET A 29 -12.28 2.57 -9.30
CA MET A 29 -12.14 2.08 -10.69
C MET A 29 -11.25 2.99 -11.52
N THR A 30 -11.48 4.30 -11.47
CA THR A 30 -10.66 5.28 -12.22
C THR A 30 -9.19 5.20 -11.82
N MET A 31 -8.89 5.06 -10.54
CA MET A 31 -7.51 4.93 -10.06
C MET A 31 -6.87 3.60 -10.50
N ILE A 32 -7.59 2.49 -10.39
CA ILE A 32 -7.14 1.15 -10.80
C ILE A 32 -6.80 1.13 -12.31
N GLU A 33 -7.67 1.74 -13.13
CA GLU A 33 -7.45 1.86 -14.58
C GLU A 33 -6.23 2.72 -14.91
N LYS A 34 -6.10 3.91 -14.30
CA LYS A 34 -4.94 4.79 -14.49
C LYS A 34 -3.62 4.14 -14.07
N LEU A 35 -3.62 3.35 -13.00
CA LEU A 35 -2.47 2.59 -12.54
C LEU A 35 -2.23 1.32 -13.37
N ASN A 36 -3.18 0.96 -14.25
CA ASN A 36 -3.16 -0.28 -15.03
C ASN A 36 -2.90 -1.51 -14.15
N LEU A 37 -3.61 -1.61 -13.00
CA LEU A 37 -3.40 -2.71 -12.04
C LEU A 37 -3.88 -4.05 -12.60
N CYS A 38 -5.10 -4.08 -13.14
CA CYS A 38 -5.76 -5.26 -13.69
C CYS A 38 -6.84 -4.86 -14.71
N SER A 39 -7.51 -5.84 -15.31
CA SER A 39 -8.65 -5.57 -16.18
C SER A 39 -9.82 -4.94 -15.39
N ALA A 40 -10.66 -4.16 -16.07
CA ALA A 40 -11.86 -3.58 -15.46
C ALA A 40 -12.82 -4.67 -14.93
N GLN A 41 -12.87 -5.84 -15.59
CA GLN A 41 -13.67 -6.98 -15.14
C GLN A 41 -13.13 -7.57 -13.84
N ASP A 42 -11.80 -7.79 -13.75
CA ASP A 42 -11.15 -8.32 -12.55
C ASP A 42 -11.33 -7.36 -11.36
N ALA A 43 -11.18 -6.06 -11.60
CA ALA A 43 -11.41 -5.04 -10.58
C ALA A 43 -12.85 -5.10 -10.03
N LYS A 44 -13.86 -5.20 -10.91
CA LYS A 44 -15.27 -5.33 -10.50
C LYS A 44 -15.51 -6.57 -9.65
N VAL A 45 -14.95 -7.72 -10.06
CA VAL A 45 -15.05 -8.97 -9.31
C VAL A 45 -14.40 -8.83 -7.94
N GLN A 46 -13.20 -8.26 -7.89
CA GLN A 46 -12.44 -8.08 -6.67
C GLN A 46 -13.17 -7.17 -5.66
N MET A 47 -13.75 -6.06 -6.12
CA MET A 47 -14.55 -5.18 -5.27
C MET A 47 -15.84 -5.86 -4.79
N ALA A 48 -16.51 -6.64 -5.66
CA ALA A 48 -17.72 -7.39 -5.26
C ALA A 48 -17.41 -8.47 -4.21
N MET A 49 -16.25 -9.12 -4.29
CA MET A 49 -15.77 -10.05 -3.26
C MET A 49 -15.52 -9.33 -1.94
N ALA A 50 -14.92 -8.13 -1.97
CA ALA A 50 -14.70 -7.32 -0.78
C ALA A 50 -16.02 -6.92 -0.10
N ASP A 51 -17.00 -6.44 -0.87
CA ASP A 51 -18.33 -6.05 -0.35
C ASP A 51 -19.08 -7.22 0.31
N ARG A 52 -18.98 -8.40 -0.31
CA ARG A 52 -19.65 -9.62 0.17
C ARG A 52 -18.82 -10.40 1.20
N LYS A 53 -17.66 -9.89 1.56
CA LYS A 53 -16.69 -10.55 2.46
C LYS A 53 -16.31 -11.98 2.02
N ILE A 54 -16.32 -12.23 0.70
CA ILE A 54 -15.92 -13.52 0.14
C ILE A 54 -14.40 -13.57 0.09
N ASN A 55 -13.80 -14.58 0.75
CA ASN A 55 -12.35 -14.70 0.93
C ASN A 55 -11.69 -13.40 1.46
N ALA A 56 -12.43 -12.60 2.22
CA ALA A 56 -11.94 -11.37 2.83
C ALA A 56 -11.41 -11.69 4.24
N VAL A 57 -10.11 -11.61 4.42
CA VAL A 57 -9.44 -11.81 5.70
C VAL A 57 -8.72 -10.53 6.07
N MET A 58 -8.93 -10.07 7.31
CA MET A 58 -8.11 -8.99 7.87
C MET A 58 -6.71 -9.52 8.11
N SER A 59 -5.72 -8.80 7.61
CA SER A 59 -4.32 -9.20 7.69
C SER A 59 -3.46 -8.06 8.20
N THR A 60 -2.53 -8.36 9.08
CA THR A 60 -1.47 -7.47 9.55
C THR A 60 -0.12 -7.82 8.90
N SER A 61 -0.13 -8.61 7.83
CA SER A 61 1.08 -9.04 7.14
C SER A 61 1.76 -7.88 6.39
N ALA A 62 2.98 -7.55 6.77
CA ALA A 62 3.82 -6.59 6.04
C ALA A 62 4.10 -7.08 4.60
N GLY A 63 4.29 -8.38 4.39
CA GLY A 63 4.48 -8.96 3.06
C GLY A 63 3.31 -8.63 2.12
N ARG A 64 2.08 -8.71 2.60
CA ARG A 64 0.90 -8.32 1.79
C ARG A 64 0.89 -6.83 1.47
N LEU A 65 1.36 -5.98 2.39
CA LEU A 65 1.53 -4.55 2.11
C LEU A 65 2.54 -4.33 0.98
N PHE A 66 3.70 -4.99 1.04
CA PHE A 66 4.73 -4.89 0.00
C PHE A 66 4.23 -5.40 -1.36
N ASP A 67 3.47 -6.50 -1.40
CA ASP A 67 2.86 -6.98 -2.64
C ASP A 67 1.93 -5.92 -3.25
N GLY A 68 1.09 -5.29 -2.43
CA GLY A 68 0.18 -4.22 -2.86
C GLY A 68 0.92 -2.97 -3.33
N VAL A 69 1.92 -2.51 -2.59
CA VAL A 69 2.75 -1.34 -2.96
C VAL A 69 3.51 -1.61 -4.26
N SER A 70 4.15 -2.77 -4.38
CA SER A 70 4.88 -3.16 -5.59
C SER A 70 3.97 -3.17 -6.83
N ALA A 71 2.73 -3.65 -6.69
CA ALA A 71 1.74 -3.60 -7.75
C ALA A 71 1.31 -2.16 -8.07
N VAL A 72 1.05 -1.33 -7.05
CA VAL A 72 0.70 0.09 -7.22
C VAL A 72 1.81 0.85 -7.92
N LEU A 73 3.06 0.62 -7.60
CA LEU A 73 4.22 1.22 -8.26
C LEU A 73 4.49 0.66 -9.66
N GLY A 74 3.84 -0.46 -10.04
CA GLY A 74 4.03 -1.12 -11.34
C GLY A 74 5.34 -1.90 -11.44
N ILE A 75 5.98 -2.18 -10.31
CA ILE A 75 7.22 -2.97 -10.24
C ILE A 75 6.90 -4.44 -10.42
N ARG A 76 5.98 -4.99 -9.58
CA ARG A 76 5.48 -6.37 -9.68
C ARG A 76 3.99 -6.42 -9.39
N LYS A 77 3.20 -6.86 -10.36
CA LYS A 77 1.75 -7.07 -10.18
C LYS A 77 1.43 -8.49 -9.73
N ALA A 78 2.31 -9.43 -10.07
CA ALA A 78 2.23 -10.82 -9.68
C ALA A 78 3.62 -11.38 -9.41
N SER A 79 3.70 -12.30 -8.45
CA SER A 79 4.93 -12.95 -8.02
C SER A 79 4.94 -14.43 -8.43
N THR A 80 6.09 -14.94 -8.82
CA THR A 80 6.32 -16.34 -9.18
C THR A 80 6.79 -17.17 -8.00
N PHE A 81 7.38 -16.51 -6.99
CA PHE A 81 7.83 -17.10 -5.73
C PHE A 81 7.56 -16.13 -4.57
N GLU A 82 7.62 -16.65 -3.34
CA GLU A 82 7.38 -15.87 -2.13
C GLU A 82 8.46 -14.80 -1.93
N GLY A 83 8.03 -13.56 -1.62
CA GLY A 83 8.93 -12.43 -1.38
C GLY A 83 9.43 -11.72 -2.64
N GLU A 84 9.08 -12.17 -3.85
CA GLU A 84 9.53 -11.53 -5.10
C GLU A 84 9.17 -10.05 -5.17
N ALA A 85 7.97 -9.68 -4.73
CA ALA A 85 7.52 -8.28 -4.77
C ALA A 85 8.27 -7.39 -3.77
N SER A 86 8.55 -7.88 -2.56
CA SER A 86 9.33 -7.14 -1.57
C SER A 86 10.80 -6.98 -1.97
N MET A 87 11.41 -8.04 -2.54
CA MET A 87 12.77 -7.94 -3.10
C MET A 87 12.84 -6.94 -4.26
N ALA A 88 11.82 -6.93 -5.12
CA ALA A 88 11.78 -5.99 -6.24
C ALA A 88 11.64 -4.52 -5.77
N LEU A 89 10.90 -4.29 -4.67
CA LEU A 89 10.85 -2.97 -4.02
C LEU A 89 12.21 -2.56 -3.46
N GLU A 90 12.88 -3.47 -2.74
CA GLU A 90 14.21 -3.23 -2.18
C GLU A 90 15.21 -2.86 -3.29
N PHE A 91 15.24 -3.62 -4.39
CA PHE A 91 16.12 -3.32 -5.52
C PHE A 91 15.80 -1.98 -6.20
N ALA A 92 14.53 -1.59 -6.26
CA ALA A 92 14.15 -0.29 -6.79
C ALA A 92 14.64 0.85 -5.86
N ALA A 93 14.48 0.71 -4.55
CA ALA A 93 14.99 1.66 -3.56
C ALA A 93 16.52 1.76 -3.63
N GLU A 94 17.23 0.62 -3.66
CA GLU A 94 18.70 0.61 -3.83
C GLU A 94 19.14 1.27 -5.14
N ALA A 95 18.40 1.09 -6.23
CA ALA A 95 18.73 1.71 -7.51
C ALA A 95 18.65 3.24 -7.41
N TYR A 96 17.64 3.76 -6.69
CA TYR A 96 17.53 5.18 -6.41
C TYR A 96 18.71 5.69 -5.56
N GLU A 97 19.02 5.01 -4.47
CA GLU A 97 20.15 5.36 -3.60
C GLU A 97 21.47 5.39 -4.37
N LYS A 98 21.75 4.35 -5.18
CA LYS A 98 22.99 4.27 -5.98
C LYS A 98 23.10 5.40 -7.01
N LYS A 99 21.98 5.85 -7.60
CA LYS A 99 21.98 6.98 -8.53
C LYS A 99 22.25 8.32 -7.83
N HIS A 100 21.93 8.43 -6.54
CA HIS A 100 21.95 9.68 -5.79
C HIS A 100 22.99 9.69 -4.66
N GLN A 101 23.90 8.70 -4.62
CA GLN A 101 24.89 8.46 -3.55
C GLN A 101 25.76 9.67 -3.15
N SER A 102 25.89 10.69 -3.97
CA SER A 102 26.66 11.91 -3.65
C SER A 102 25.85 13.05 -3.06
N ALA A 103 24.52 12.93 -2.99
CA ALA A 103 23.61 14.03 -2.63
C ALA A 103 22.50 13.64 -1.66
N VAL A 104 22.36 12.36 -1.29
CA VAL A 104 21.24 11.93 -0.47
C VAL A 104 21.60 12.00 1.00
N ASP A 105 21.32 13.13 1.60
CA ASP A 105 20.98 13.18 3.00
C ASP A 105 19.60 12.49 3.15
N LEU A 106 19.58 11.22 3.55
CA LEU A 106 18.36 10.43 3.77
C LEU A 106 17.34 11.19 4.63
N GLN A 107 17.81 12.00 5.57
CA GLN A 107 16.94 12.82 6.40
C GLN A 107 16.22 13.88 5.57
N ASN A 108 16.88 14.54 4.64
CA ASN A 108 16.27 15.53 3.75
C ASN A 108 15.24 14.88 2.80
N VAL A 109 15.55 13.69 2.27
CA VAL A 109 14.61 12.93 1.43
C VAL A 109 13.37 12.54 2.24
N MET A 110 13.54 12.04 3.46
CA MET A 110 12.42 11.70 4.34
C MET A 110 11.60 12.94 4.71
N ASP A 111 12.24 14.06 4.97
CA ASP A 111 11.53 15.30 5.32
C ASP A 111 10.79 15.90 4.12
N GLU A 112 11.34 15.80 2.92
CA GLU A 112 10.64 16.14 1.67
C GLU A 112 9.45 15.22 1.43
N MET A 113 9.63 13.91 1.58
CA MET A 113 8.54 12.94 1.47
C MET A 113 7.45 13.18 2.52
N ARG A 114 7.81 13.49 3.76
CA ARG A 114 6.84 13.84 4.81
C ARG A 114 6.05 15.10 4.49
N LYS A 115 6.67 16.10 3.85
CA LYS A 115 5.99 17.33 3.41
C LYS A 115 5.08 17.08 2.21
N GLN A 116 5.57 16.32 1.25
CA GLN A 116 4.87 16.03 0.00
C GLN A 116 3.79 14.94 0.17
N PHE A 117 4.04 13.99 1.05
CA PHE A 117 3.13 12.89 1.39
C PHE A 117 2.98 12.85 2.91
N PRO A 118 1.87 13.32 3.47
CA PRO A 118 1.69 13.37 4.92
C PRO A 118 1.52 11.96 5.50
N LEU A 119 2.62 11.22 5.61
CA LEU A 119 2.65 9.88 6.21
C LEU A 119 2.11 9.88 7.66
N ALA A 120 2.20 11.01 8.35
CA ALA A 120 1.57 11.19 9.67
C ALA A 120 0.05 11.03 9.62
N ALA A 121 -0.60 11.37 8.48
CA ALA A 121 -2.03 11.13 8.29
C ALA A 121 -2.37 9.64 8.07
N CYS A 122 -1.36 8.79 7.88
CA CYS A 122 -1.53 7.34 7.75
C CYS A 122 -1.41 6.61 9.11
N ILE A 123 -1.21 7.34 10.20
CA ILE A 123 -1.13 6.77 11.55
C ILE A 123 -2.44 7.06 12.27
N ASP A 124 -3.23 6.02 12.50
CA ASP A 124 -4.43 6.11 13.32
C ASP A 124 -4.03 5.94 14.79
N ASN A 125 -4.17 7.00 15.57
CA ASN A 125 -4.05 6.91 17.02
C ASN A 125 -5.38 6.36 17.56
N LYS A 126 -5.42 5.08 17.89
CA LYS A 126 -6.56 4.48 18.59
C LYS A 126 -6.32 4.61 20.09
N GLU A 127 -7.09 5.47 20.73
CA GLU A 127 -7.29 5.38 22.17
C GLU A 127 -7.92 4.02 22.48
N SER A 128 -7.24 3.18 23.23
CA SER A 128 -7.82 1.94 23.71
C SER A 128 -8.87 2.27 24.76
N GLU A 129 -10.15 2.10 24.42
CA GLU A 129 -11.19 1.97 25.43
C GLU A 129 -10.92 0.70 26.26
N SER A 130 -10.00 0.78 27.21
CA SER A 130 -9.82 -0.26 28.21
C SER A 130 -10.58 0.13 29.47
N THR A 131 -11.68 -0.53 29.71
CA THR A 131 -12.48 -0.49 30.96
C THR A 131 -11.76 -1.12 32.16
N GLU A 132 -10.47 -1.38 32.10
CA GLU A 132 -9.67 -1.86 33.23
C GLU A 132 -8.93 -0.72 33.92
N ILE A 133 -9.45 -0.32 35.03
CA ILE A 133 -8.89 0.63 36.01
C ILE A 133 -7.57 0.05 36.52
N ASN A 134 -6.42 0.49 36.02
CA ASN A 134 -5.04 0.29 36.51
C ASN A 134 -4.00 -0.24 35.49
N LYS A 135 -4.17 -0.06 34.19
CA LYS A 135 -3.02 -0.19 33.26
C LYS A 135 -2.69 1.18 32.65
N PRO A 136 -1.39 1.56 32.54
CA PRO A 136 -1.04 2.79 31.82
C PRO A 136 -1.59 2.71 30.39
N GLU A 137 -2.32 3.74 29.97
CA GLU A 137 -2.85 3.90 28.62
C GLU A 137 -1.71 3.72 27.62
N GLN A 138 -1.66 2.57 26.97
CA GLN A 138 -0.78 2.36 25.82
C GLN A 138 -1.52 2.90 24.60
N VAL A 139 -1.18 4.11 24.20
CA VAL A 139 -1.57 4.65 22.89
C VAL A 139 -1.01 3.71 21.82
N LYS A 140 -1.86 2.91 21.21
CA LYS A 140 -1.47 2.07 20.08
C LYS A 140 -1.61 2.89 18.81
N ALA A 141 -0.49 3.38 18.30
CA ALA A 141 -0.44 3.90 16.95
C ALA A 141 -0.55 2.73 15.95
N VAL A 142 -1.49 2.81 15.03
CA VAL A 142 -1.71 1.82 13.98
C VAL A 142 -1.48 2.48 12.64
N LEU A 143 -0.61 1.88 11.81
CA LEU A 143 -0.41 2.35 10.45
C LEU A 143 -1.66 2.08 9.61
N ASN A 144 -2.27 3.15 9.09
CA ASN A 144 -3.34 3.04 8.10
C ASN A 144 -2.74 2.68 6.73
N THR A 145 -2.57 1.39 6.48
CA THR A 145 -1.97 0.88 5.26
C THR A 145 -2.77 1.24 4.00
N GLY A 146 -4.10 1.38 4.11
CA GLY A 146 -4.94 1.82 3.02
C GLY A 146 -4.65 3.27 2.61
N ALA A 147 -4.53 4.17 3.60
CA ALA A 147 -4.16 5.56 3.37
C ALA A 147 -2.75 5.66 2.76
N LEU A 148 -1.79 4.89 3.28
CA LEU A 148 -0.43 4.84 2.74
C LEU A 148 -0.43 4.42 1.25
N VAL A 149 -1.07 3.31 0.92
CA VAL A 149 -1.13 2.81 -0.47
C VAL A 149 -1.83 3.79 -1.39
N LYS A 150 -2.91 4.45 -0.93
CA LYS A 150 -3.58 5.51 -1.69
C LYS A 150 -2.66 6.70 -1.96
N THR A 151 -1.93 7.17 -0.95
CA THR A 151 -0.97 8.28 -1.09
C THR A 151 0.13 7.94 -2.09
N ILE A 152 0.70 6.73 -2.04
CA ILE A 152 1.68 6.25 -3.00
C ILE A 152 1.09 6.19 -4.43
N ALA A 153 -0.15 5.73 -4.56
CA ALA A 153 -0.86 5.68 -5.84
C ALA A 153 -1.06 7.07 -6.45
N GLU A 154 -1.48 8.04 -5.64
CA GLU A 154 -1.64 9.44 -6.04
C GLU A 154 -0.31 10.06 -6.46
N ALA A 155 0.76 9.83 -5.71
CA ALA A 155 2.10 10.29 -6.01
C ALA A 155 2.61 9.75 -7.35
N ARG A 156 2.47 8.44 -7.59
CA ARG A 156 2.82 7.81 -8.87
C ARG A 156 2.05 8.44 -10.03
N LEU A 157 0.74 8.64 -9.88
CA LEU A 157 -0.09 9.26 -10.92
C LEU A 157 0.25 10.73 -11.15
N ALA A 158 0.80 11.41 -10.17
CA ALA A 158 1.33 12.77 -10.29
C ALA A 158 2.73 12.81 -10.94
N GLY A 159 3.31 11.67 -11.29
CA GLY A 159 4.60 11.58 -11.98
C GLY A 159 5.81 11.48 -11.04
N ALA A 160 5.61 11.16 -9.76
CA ALA A 160 6.72 10.91 -8.85
C ALA A 160 7.54 9.69 -9.30
N ASP A 161 8.86 9.74 -9.07
CA ASP A 161 9.78 8.67 -9.40
C ASP A 161 9.44 7.40 -8.64
N THR A 162 9.24 6.31 -9.37
CA THR A 162 8.85 5.01 -8.81
C THR A 162 9.95 4.43 -7.92
N GLU A 163 11.22 4.60 -8.28
CA GLU A 163 12.35 4.13 -7.47
C GLU A 163 12.47 4.92 -6.16
N LYS A 164 12.14 6.22 -6.17
CA LYS A 164 12.08 7.06 -4.95
C LYS A 164 10.91 6.67 -4.03
N LEU A 165 9.81 6.17 -4.59
CA LEU A 165 8.62 5.78 -3.83
C LEU A 165 8.71 4.36 -3.26
N ALA A 166 9.61 3.51 -3.80
CA ALA A 166 9.88 2.16 -3.30
C ALA A 166 10.57 2.17 -1.95
#